data_6ab0aba42302388b02151996af1351b2
#
_entry.id   6ab0aba42302388b02151996af1351b2
#
_cell.length_a   1.000
_cell.length_b   1.000
_cell.length_c   1.000
_cell.angle_alpha   90.00
_cell.angle_beta   90.00
_cell.angle_gamma   90.00
#
_symmetry.space_group_name_H-M   'P 1'
#
loop_
_entity.id
_entity.type
_entity.pdbx_description
1 polymer ?
#
loop_
_entity_poly.entity_id
_entity_poly.type
_entity_poly.pdbx_seq_one_letter_code
_entity_poly.pdbx_strand_id
1 'polypeptide(L)'
;MAGALPKVLSRLGNDVAVIMPKYSQIPEAWQKRMKKTAECTVAVGWRQQYCGIEHLAEDGVNYYFIDNKYYFSRDSLYGHFDDGERFAYFSRAVLEAAEAVNFQAHIIHTHDWHTAMVNYLLKEEYSKHPFYEQMKSVLTIHNLQFQGVFPPEVTHDLLGLDMSHFHYERLECNGFVNFMKAGIIAADHVTTVSPTYRNEILTPYYGEQLEPVLQYREKDLTGILNGIDDSFYQTESNPYIEVHYDPEHLDLKEENKTKLQQRMGLPVRKDIPLISMVTRLTKQKGLDLVKRMMHELLEERDIQLIVLGTGEREFEDYFRYIEFGFHDKCRAYIGFDEPLAHQIYAGSDLFLMPSKFEPCGLGQMIALQYGTIPIVRETGGLYDTVRSYREEEGTGNGFTFSAFNAHDLKFTIERALSFYRQKDVWKSIMKTAMNTDYSWKQSAKQYQRIFEHVTRSGRDVLE
;
A
#
# COMPACT_ATOMS: atom_id res chain seq x y z
N MET A 1 -2.60 2.52 4.84
CA MET A 1 -2.50 3.97 5.10
C MET A 1 -3.80 4.57 5.58
N ALA A 2 -4.87 4.57 4.80
CA ALA A 2 -6.14 5.20 5.17
C ALA A 2 -6.77 4.73 6.51
N GLY A 3 -6.50 3.53 6.95
CA GLY A 3 -7.00 3.01 8.24
C GLY A 3 -6.09 3.31 9.45
N ALA A 4 -4.81 3.66 9.24
CA ALA A 4 -3.85 3.83 10.33
C ALA A 4 -3.33 5.27 10.48
N LEU A 5 -2.90 5.90 9.39
CA LEU A 5 -2.34 7.26 9.43
C LEU A 5 -3.32 8.30 10.05
N PRO A 6 -4.63 8.33 9.73
CA PRO A 6 -5.56 9.27 10.33
C PRO A 6 -5.61 9.17 11.84
N LYS A 7 -5.64 7.96 12.40
CA LYS A 7 -5.64 7.72 13.85
C LYS A 7 -4.37 8.24 14.52
N VAL A 8 -3.22 8.04 13.88
CA VAL A 8 -1.93 8.53 14.43
C VAL A 8 -1.86 10.05 14.35
N LEU A 9 -2.30 10.67 13.25
CA LEU A 9 -2.38 12.13 13.11
C LEU A 9 -3.32 12.74 14.15
N SER A 10 -4.47 12.13 14.41
CA SER A 10 -5.39 12.58 15.48
C SER A 10 -4.72 12.52 16.86
N ARG A 11 -3.99 11.43 17.18
CA ARG A 11 -3.22 11.32 18.44
C ARG A 11 -2.08 12.35 18.55
N LEU A 12 -1.60 12.90 17.43
CA LEU A 12 -0.63 14.01 17.39
C LEU A 12 -1.30 15.39 17.55
N GLY A 13 -2.60 15.45 17.82
CA GLY A 13 -3.34 16.68 18.10
C GLY A 13 -3.96 17.36 16.88
N ASN A 14 -4.05 16.66 15.75
CA ASN A 14 -4.74 17.18 14.58
C ASN A 14 -6.24 16.84 14.64
N ASP A 15 -7.11 17.72 14.16
CA ASP A 15 -8.49 17.39 13.83
C ASP A 15 -8.52 16.72 12.45
N VAL A 16 -8.95 15.47 12.41
CA VAL A 16 -8.83 14.62 11.22
C VAL A 16 -10.20 14.11 10.77
N ALA A 17 -10.49 14.36 9.50
CA ALA A 17 -11.62 13.75 8.81
C ALA A 17 -11.14 12.85 7.66
N VAL A 18 -11.84 11.76 7.43
CA VAL A 18 -11.66 10.87 6.27
C VAL A 18 -12.94 10.91 5.46
N ILE A 19 -12.85 11.26 4.18
CA ILE A 19 -13.97 11.18 3.24
C ILE A 19 -13.70 10.01 2.29
N MET A 20 -14.66 9.09 2.19
CA MET A 20 -14.54 7.90 1.34
C MET A 20 -15.90 7.50 0.74
N PRO A 21 -15.91 6.75 -0.38
CA PRO A 21 -17.15 6.19 -0.89
C PRO A 21 -17.78 5.21 0.11
N LYS A 22 -19.10 5.20 0.19
CA LYS A 22 -19.85 4.18 0.91
C LYS A 22 -19.98 2.93 0.06
N TYR A 23 -18.90 2.14 0.03
CA TYR A 23 -18.88 0.88 -0.71
C TYR A 23 -19.82 -0.17 -0.08
N SER A 24 -20.46 -0.97 -0.94
CA SER A 24 -21.34 -2.07 -0.48
C SER A 24 -20.60 -3.15 0.32
N GLN A 25 -19.28 -3.28 0.15
CA GLN A 25 -18.44 -4.23 0.88
C GLN A 25 -18.15 -3.83 2.34
N ILE A 26 -18.49 -2.60 2.74
CA ILE A 26 -18.35 -2.21 4.15
C ILE A 26 -19.24 -3.11 5.01
N PRO A 27 -18.71 -3.80 6.04
CA PRO A 27 -19.51 -4.71 6.86
C PRO A 27 -20.76 -4.04 7.45
N GLU A 28 -21.87 -4.77 7.47
CA GLU A 28 -23.17 -4.25 7.91
C GLU A 28 -23.15 -3.68 9.33
N ALA A 29 -22.30 -4.25 10.20
CA ALA A 29 -22.12 -3.76 11.57
C ALA A 29 -21.63 -2.29 11.61
N TRP A 30 -20.77 -1.92 10.68
CA TRP A 30 -20.32 -0.53 10.53
C TRP A 30 -21.38 0.34 9.88
N GLN A 31 -22.02 -0.14 8.81
CA GLN A 31 -23.07 0.60 8.11
C GLN A 31 -24.22 1.00 9.06
N LYS A 32 -24.62 0.13 10.01
CA LYS A 32 -25.66 0.42 11.01
C LYS A 32 -25.29 1.53 12.01
N ARG A 33 -24.00 1.82 12.17
CA ARG A 33 -23.49 2.89 13.05
C ARG A 33 -23.41 4.23 12.35
N MET A 34 -23.43 4.26 11.01
CA MET A 34 -23.39 5.47 10.22
C MET A 34 -24.70 6.24 10.36
N LYS A 35 -24.61 7.57 10.45
CA LYS A 35 -25.79 8.47 10.56
C LYS A 35 -25.74 9.47 9.41
N LYS A 36 -26.83 9.58 8.68
CA LYS A 36 -26.95 10.63 7.66
C LYS A 36 -26.82 12.01 8.32
N THR A 37 -25.86 12.80 7.87
CA THR A 37 -25.54 14.13 8.43
C THR A 37 -25.93 15.26 7.49
N ALA A 38 -25.72 15.06 6.18
CA ALA A 38 -26.02 16.04 5.16
C ALA A 38 -26.35 15.36 3.82
N GLU A 39 -26.78 16.15 2.87
CA GLU A 39 -26.89 15.79 1.47
C GLU A 39 -26.64 17.00 0.59
N CYS A 40 -26.09 16.79 -0.60
CA CYS A 40 -25.89 17.80 -1.60
C CYS A 40 -26.08 17.20 -3.01
N THR A 41 -25.95 18.04 -4.01
CA THR A 41 -25.97 17.63 -5.40
C THR A 41 -24.62 17.89 -6.02
N VAL A 42 -24.08 16.91 -6.75
CA VAL A 42 -22.75 16.95 -7.37
C VAL A 42 -22.89 16.94 -8.89
N ALA A 43 -22.26 17.90 -9.55
CA ALA A 43 -22.22 17.95 -11.00
C ALA A 43 -21.23 16.92 -11.57
N VAL A 44 -21.66 16.18 -12.60
CA VAL A 44 -20.83 15.31 -13.43
C VAL A 44 -21.07 15.70 -14.90
N GLY A 45 -20.24 16.59 -15.42
CA GLY A 45 -20.54 17.28 -16.65
C GLY A 45 -21.87 18.04 -16.53
N TRP A 46 -22.81 17.76 -17.44
CA TRP A 46 -24.15 18.35 -17.43
C TRP A 46 -25.13 17.69 -16.45
N ARG A 47 -24.76 16.51 -15.90
CA ARG A 47 -25.62 15.74 -15.00
C ARG A 47 -25.52 16.25 -13.56
N GLN A 48 -26.64 16.14 -12.84
CA GLN A 48 -26.70 16.43 -11.40
C GLN A 48 -26.95 15.14 -10.65
N GLN A 49 -26.03 14.75 -9.79
CA GLN A 49 -26.04 13.49 -9.07
C GLN A 49 -26.27 13.69 -7.57
N TYR A 50 -27.08 12.83 -6.98
CA TYR A 50 -27.28 12.77 -5.53
C TYR A 50 -25.98 12.46 -4.80
N CYS A 51 -25.76 13.12 -3.69
CA CYS A 51 -24.66 12.89 -2.77
C CYS A 51 -25.18 12.92 -1.33
N GLY A 52 -25.44 11.74 -0.76
CA GLY A 52 -25.70 11.59 0.67
C GLY A 52 -24.38 11.55 1.44
N ILE A 53 -24.37 12.12 2.64
CA ILE A 53 -23.19 12.14 3.50
C ILE A 53 -23.58 11.50 4.82
N GLU A 54 -22.96 10.35 5.10
CA GLU A 54 -23.12 9.65 6.37
C GLU A 54 -21.86 9.78 7.22
N HIS A 55 -22.02 9.93 8.52
CA HIS A 55 -20.94 10.18 9.48
C HIS A 55 -20.82 9.06 10.50
N LEU A 56 -19.58 8.73 10.84
CA LEU A 56 -19.20 7.86 11.96
C LEU A 56 -17.92 8.40 12.60
N ALA A 57 -17.92 8.61 13.90
CA ALA A 57 -16.69 8.92 14.65
C ALA A 57 -16.12 7.65 15.28
N GLU A 58 -14.81 7.44 15.07
CA GLU A 58 -14.09 6.25 15.62
C GLU A 58 -12.62 6.62 15.85
N ASP A 59 -12.05 6.23 16.99
CA ASP A 59 -10.65 6.44 17.35
C ASP A 59 -10.15 7.90 17.21
N GLY A 60 -11.01 8.88 17.47
CA GLY A 60 -10.68 10.31 17.35
C GLY A 60 -10.69 10.84 15.91
N VAL A 61 -11.18 10.06 14.95
CA VAL A 61 -11.29 10.45 13.54
C VAL A 61 -12.75 10.53 13.13
N ASN A 62 -13.10 11.56 12.37
CA ASN A 62 -14.42 11.71 11.75
C ASN A 62 -14.42 11.04 10.37
N TYR A 63 -15.22 10.01 10.17
CA TYR A 63 -15.39 9.34 8.88
C TYR A 63 -16.68 9.80 8.22
N TYR A 64 -16.56 10.34 7.00
CA TYR A 64 -17.68 10.73 6.15
C TYR A 64 -17.77 9.80 4.95
N PHE A 65 -18.91 9.17 4.76
CA PHE A 65 -19.17 8.21 3.70
C PHE A 65 -20.07 8.84 2.64
N ILE A 66 -19.59 8.88 1.41
CA ILE A 66 -20.38 9.41 0.27
C ILE A 66 -21.33 8.31 -0.21
N ASP A 67 -22.61 8.49 0.11
CA ASP A 67 -23.67 7.55 -0.25
C ASP A 67 -24.23 7.89 -1.63
N ASN A 68 -23.79 7.14 -2.61
CA ASN A 68 -24.39 7.08 -3.95
C ASN A 68 -24.34 5.63 -4.43
N LYS A 69 -25.47 4.94 -4.33
CA LYS A 69 -25.57 3.52 -4.68
C LYS A 69 -25.32 3.24 -6.16
N TYR A 70 -25.63 4.18 -7.05
CA TYR A 70 -25.37 4.04 -8.48
C TYR A 70 -23.89 3.86 -8.77
N TYR A 71 -23.02 4.63 -8.10
CA TYR A 71 -21.58 4.57 -8.30
C TYR A 71 -20.88 3.54 -7.41
N PHE A 72 -21.34 3.30 -6.16
CA PHE A 72 -20.55 2.59 -5.16
C PHE A 72 -21.16 1.27 -4.66
N SER A 73 -22.38 0.91 -5.10
CA SER A 73 -22.94 -0.42 -4.83
C SER A 73 -22.51 -1.40 -5.92
N ARG A 74 -21.27 -1.84 -5.86
CA ARG A 74 -20.60 -2.72 -6.83
C ARG A 74 -19.94 -3.90 -6.14
N ASP A 75 -19.61 -4.95 -6.86
CA ASP A 75 -18.92 -6.19 -6.40
C ASP A 75 -17.42 -5.98 -6.17
N SER A 76 -16.82 -4.95 -6.76
CA SER A 76 -15.44 -4.55 -6.49
C SER A 76 -15.33 -3.04 -6.27
N LEU A 77 -14.22 -2.61 -5.65
CA LEU A 77 -14.00 -1.20 -5.33
C LEU A 77 -13.71 -0.37 -6.58
N TYR A 78 -13.01 -0.96 -7.54
CA TYR A 78 -12.61 -0.36 -8.82
C TYR A 78 -12.41 -1.46 -9.89
N GLY A 79 -12.04 -1.07 -11.11
CA GLY A 79 -11.91 -1.97 -12.26
C GLY A 79 -13.18 -2.07 -13.10
N HIS A 80 -14.09 -1.10 -12.98
CA HIS A 80 -15.31 -1.00 -13.77
C HIS A 80 -15.09 -0.10 -14.99
N PHE A 81 -15.86 -0.35 -16.05
CA PHE A 81 -15.76 0.43 -17.29
C PHE A 81 -16.06 1.93 -17.09
N ASP A 82 -16.86 2.26 -16.05
CA ASP A 82 -17.28 3.61 -15.70
C ASP A 82 -16.46 4.25 -14.57
N ASP A 83 -15.28 3.70 -14.26
CA ASP A 83 -14.42 4.25 -13.19
C ASP A 83 -14.04 5.72 -13.40
N GLY A 84 -13.91 6.17 -14.64
CA GLY A 84 -13.70 7.58 -14.96
C GLY A 84 -14.82 8.47 -14.44
N GLU A 85 -16.08 8.10 -14.64
CA GLU A 85 -17.24 8.80 -14.13
C GLU A 85 -17.37 8.69 -12.61
N ARG A 86 -17.18 7.50 -12.06
CA ARG A 86 -17.25 7.22 -10.62
C ARG A 86 -16.28 8.11 -9.83
N PHE A 87 -15.04 8.21 -10.27
CA PHE A 87 -14.01 8.96 -9.56
C PHE A 87 -13.95 10.45 -9.94
N ALA A 88 -14.47 10.85 -11.11
CA ALA A 88 -14.80 12.24 -11.39
C ALA A 88 -15.91 12.75 -10.44
N TYR A 89 -17.01 11.98 -10.30
CA TYR A 89 -18.05 12.24 -9.31
C TYR A 89 -17.48 12.32 -7.90
N PHE A 90 -16.72 11.30 -7.47
CA PHE A 90 -16.17 11.24 -6.11
C PHE A 90 -15.25 12.43 -5.80
N SER A 91 -14.40 12.80 -6.75
CA SER A 91 -13.48 13.93 -6.56
C SER A 91 -14.22 15.25 -6.31
N ARG A 92 -15.31 15.52 -7.02
CA ARG A 92 -16.14 16.70 -6.78
C ARG A 92 -16.97 16.53 -5.50
N ALA A 93 -17.51 15.33 -5.25
CA ALA A 93 -18.27 15.04 -4.04
C ALA A 93 -17.46 15.25 -2.75
N VAL A 94 -16.16 15.00 -2.76
CA VAL A 94 -15.26 15.28 -1.62
C VAL A 94 -15.27 16.77 -1.26
N LEU A 95 -15.18 17.65 -2.25
CA LEU A 95 -15.20 19.10 -2.04
C LEU A 95 -16.58 19.55 -1.56
N GLU A 96 -17.65 19.23 -2.28
CA GLU A 96 -19.03 19.58 -1.89
C GLU A 96 -19.39 19.03 -0.49
N ALA A 97 -18.96 17.83 -0.16
CA ALA A 97 -19.21 17.24 1.15
C ALA A 97 -18.47 17.96 2.28
N ALA A 98 -17.23 18.39 2.07
CA ALA A 98 -16.46 19.13 3.08
C ALA A 98 -17.18 20.42 3.49
N GLU A 99 -17.75 21.16 2.53
CA GLU A 99 -18.55 22.33 2.78
C GLU A 99 -19.90 22.00 3.42
N ALA A 100 -20.61 20.99 2.91
CA ALA A 100 -21.92 20.57 3.42
C ALA A 100 -21.88 20.14 4.90
N VAL A 101 -20.75 19.56 5.37
CA VAL A 101 -20.55 19.22 6.79
C VAL A 101 -19.78 20.31 7.56
N ASN A 102 -19.48 21.45 6.94
CA ASN A 102 -18.72 22.56 7.49
C ASN A 102 -17.35 22.16 8.09
N PHE A 103 -16.65 21.23 7.44
CA PHE A 103 -15.29 20.83 7.82
C PHE A 103 -14.27 21.61 6.97
N GLN A 104 -13.92 22.81 7.38
CA GLN A 104 -12.94 23.66 6.70
C GLN A 104 -11.52 23.22 7.06
N ALA A 105 -10.96 22.32 6.26
CA ALA A 105 -9.62 21.76 6.48
C ALA A 105 -8.52 22.74 6.04
N HIS A 106 -7.37 22.73 6.76
CA HIS A 106 -6.16 23.39 6.27
C HIS A 106 -5.50 22.59 5.14
N ILE A 107 -5.56 21.27 5.23
CA ILE A 107 -4.96 20.34 4.26
C ILE A 107 -6.01 19.35 3.80
N ILE A 108 -6.11 19.17 2.48
CA ILE A 108 -6.76 18.02 1.87
C ILE A 108 -5.68 17.05 1.37
N HIS A 109 -5.71 15.83 1.89
CA HIS A 109 -4.72 14.80 1.55
C HIS A 109 -5.36 13.72 0.70
N THR A 110 -4.92 13.60 -0.54
CA THR A 110 -5.48 12.72 -1.57
C THR A 110 -4.55 11.56 -1.88
N HIS A 111 -5.12 10.46 -2.36
CA HIS A 111 -4.38 9.20 -2.56
C HIS A 111 -4.67 8.61 -3.94
N ASP A 112 -3.64 8.43 -4.76
CA ASP A 112 -3.67 7.87 -6.10
C ASP A 112 -4.62 8.61 -7.07
N TRP A 113 -4.74 8.08 -8.28
CA TRP A 113 -5.53 8.68 -9.34
C TRP A 113 -7.03 8.81 -9.01
N HIS A 114 -7.55 7.95 -8.14
CA HIS A 114 -8.95 7.95 -7.72
C HIS A 114 -9.39 9.26 -7.04
N THR A 115 -8.44 9.97 -6.44
CA THR A 115 -8.68 11.24 -5.76
C THR A 115 -7.82 12.38 -6.28
N ALA A 116 -6.98 12.12 -7.28
CA ALA A 116 -6.06 13.13 -7.84
C ALA A 116 -6.79 14.35 -8.40
N MET A 117 -7.99 14.15 -8.95
CA MET A 117 -8.79 15.24 -9.48
C MET A 117 -9.34 16.20 -8.40
N VAL A 118 -9.37 15.80 -7.12
CA VAL A 118 -9.69 16.73 -6.01
C VAL A 118 -8.70 17.89 -5.99
N ASN A 119 -7.38 17.62 -6.14
CA ASN A 119 -6.35 18.65 -6.16
C ASN A 119 -6.53 19.60 -7.35
N TYR A 120 -6.83 19.02 -8.51
CA TYR A 120 -7.03 19.81 -9.73
C TYR A 120 -8.26 20.71 -9.66
N LEU A 121 -9.40 20.16 -9.25
CA LEU A 121 -10.63 20.92 -9.08
C LEU A 121 -10.49 21.99 -8.00
N LEU A 122 -9.88 21.67 -6.86
CA LEU A 122 -9.62 22.63 -5.79
C LEU A 122 -8.89 23.87 -6.31
N LYS A 123 -7.84 23.66 -7.11
CA LYS A 123 -7.01 24.73 -7.66
C LYS A 123 -7.72 25.53 -8.75
N GLU A 124 -8.37 24.87 -9.70
CA GLU A 124 -8.89 25.50 -10.93
C GLU A 124 -10.31 26.08 -10.74
N GLU A 125 -11.18 25.44 -9.94
CA GLU A 125 -12.58 25.85 -9.80
C GLU A 125 -12.91 26.41 -8.40
N TYR A 126 -12.43 25.76 -7.32
CA TYR A 126 -12.85 26.06 -5.96
C TYR A 126 -11.96 27.08 -5.24
N SER A 127 -10.76 27.39 -5.74
CA SER A 127 -9.78 28.26 -5.08
C SER A 127 -10.29 29.69 -4.78
N LYS A 128 -11.27 30.19 -5.53
CA LYS A 128 -11.86 31.53 -5.33
C LYS A 128 -13.01 31.52 -4.37
N HIS A 129 -13.50 30.37 -3.94
CA HIS A 129 -14.60 30.27 -3.00
C HIS A 129 -14.07 30.41 -1.56
N PRO A 130 -14.65 31.29 -0.71
CA PRO A 130 -14.10 31.61 0.62
C PRO A 130 -13.86 30.39 1.53
N PHE A 131 -14.66 29.32 1.37
CA PHE A 131 -14.50 28.09 2.14
C PHE A 131 -13.19 27.39 1.85
N TYR A 132 -12.70 27.44 0.60
CA TYR A 132 -11.51 26.69 0.15
C TYR A 132 -10.26 27.54 0.00
N GLU A 133 -10.35 28.87 0.10
CA GLU A 133 -9.27 29.82 -0.22
C GLU A 133 -7.95 29.51 0.52
N GLN A 134 -8.04 29.05 1.77
CA GLN A 134 -6.87 28.73 2.60
C GLN A 134 -6.51 27.22 2.57
N MET A 135 -7.30 26.40 1.87
CA MET A 135 -7.09 24.97 1.82
C MET A 135 -5.92 24.63 0.89
N LYS A 136 -4.96 23.85 1.41
CA LYS A 136 -3.83 23.33 0.66
C LYS A 136 -4.02 21.85 0.37
N SER A 137 -3.34 21.35 -0.65
CA SER A 137 -3.50 19.98 -1.09
C SER A 137 -2.17 19.19 -1.09
N VAL A 138 -2.24 17.94 -0.65
CA VAL A 138 -1.14 16.98 -0.72
C VAL A 138 -1.63 15.73 -1.44
N LEU A 139 -0.87 15.28 -2.44
CA LEU A 139 -1.16 14.03 -3.16
C LEU A 139 -0.14 12.96 -2.78
N THR A 140 -0.60 11.77 -2.36
CA THR A 140 0.26 10.59 -2.20
C THR A 140 0.08 9.63 -3.37
N ILE A 141 1.18 9.30 -4.03
CA ILE A 141 1.26 8.27 -5.07
C ILE A 141 1.66 6.95 -4.40
N HIS A 142 0.74 5.97 -4.37
CA HIS A 142 1.02 4.63 -3.85
C HIS A 142 1.58 3.70 -4.92
N ASN A 143 1.07 3.81 -6.16
CA ASN A 143 1.59 3.06 -7.29
C ASN A 143 1.35 3.83 -8.60
N LEU A 144 2.41 4.35 -9.17
CA LEU A 144 2.37 5.18 -10.38
C LEU A 144 1.92 4.42 -11.64
N GLN A 145 1.94 3.09 -11.62
CA GLN A 145 1.42 2.27 -12.71
C GLN A 145 -0.06 2.53 -13.02
N PHE A 146 -0.83 2.93 -11.99
CA PHE A 146 -2.26 3.20 -12.12
C PHE A 146 -2.50 4.71 -12.14
N GLN A 147 -2.95 5.25 -13.28
CA GLN A 147 -2.96 6.69 -13.52
C GLN A 147 -4.35 7.28 -13.77
N GLY A 148 -5.37 6.46 -14.04
CA GLY A 148 -6.69 6.95 -14.43
C GLY A 148 -6.63 7.67 -15.76
N VAL A 149 -6.41 6.91 -16.84
CA VAL A 149 -6.27 7.42 -18.21
C VAL A 149 -7.57 7.22 -18.96
N PHE A 150 -8.10 8.31 -19.53
CA PHE A 150 -9.42 8.34 -20.15
C PHE A 150 -9.42 9.14 -21.46
N PRO A 151 -10.41 8.94 -22.35
CA PRO A 151 -10.53 9.72 -23.57
C PRO A 151 -10.68 11.23 -23.33
N PRO A 152 -10.31 12.11 -24.30
CA PRO A 152 -10.37 13.57 -24.16
C PRO A 152 -11.73 14.13 -23.78
N GLU A 153 -12.81 13.48 -24.23
CA GLU A 153 -14.20 13.86 -23.96
C GLU A 153 -14.54 13.91 -22.46
N VAL A 154 -13.80 13.15 -21.64
CA VAL A 154 -13.94 13.15 -20.17
C VAL A 154 -13.75 14.55 -19.60
N THR A 155 -12.93 15.40 -20.22
CA THR A 155 -12.73 16.80 -19.81
C THR A 155 -14.06 17.53 -19.69
N HIS A 156 -14.90 17.45 -20.69
CA HIS A 156 -16.20 18.13 -20.71
C HIS A 156 -17.31 17.24 -20.13
N ASP A 157 -17.40 15.98 -20.55
CA ASP A 157 -18.57 15.13 -20.27
C ASP A 157 -18.67 14.63 -18.84
N LEU A 158 -17.54 14.49 -18.16
CA LEU A 158 -17.48 14.02 -16.76
C LEU A 158 -16.99 15.09 -15.80
N LEU A 159 -15.90 15.79 -16.15
CA LEU A 159 -15.34 16.81 -15.27
C LEU A 159 -16.07 18.15 -15.36
N GLY A 160 -16.85 18.40 -16.44
CA GLY A 160 -17.55 19.65 -16.67
C GLY A 160 -16.63 20.82 -16.97
N LEU A 161 -15.38 20.55 -17.35
CA LEU A 161 -14.37 21.57 -17.63
C LEU A 161 -14.38 21.96 -19.11
N ASP A 162 -13.99 23.21 -19.41
CA ASP A 162 -13.76 23.65 -20.77
C ASP A 162 -12.61 22.89 -21.43
N MET A 163 -12.67 22.65 -22.74
CA MET A 163 -11.63 21.92 -23.47
C MET A 163 -10.27 22.59 -23.47
N SER A 164 -10.15 23.86 -23.07
CA SER A 164 -8.83 24.49 -22.80
C SER A 164 -8.07 23.85 -21.66
N HIS A 165 -8.72 23.09 -20.80
CA HIS A 165 -8.08 22.25 -19.77
C HIS A 165 -7.42 21.00 -20.36
N PHE A 166 -7.85 20.52 -21.54
CA PHE A 166 -7.19 19.43 -22.27
C PHE A 166 -5.95 19.96 -22.98
N HIS A 167 -4.89 20.19 -22.20
CA HIS A 167 -3.61 20.73 -22.65
C HIS A 167 -2.47 19.97 -21.95
N TYR A 168 -1.29 19.90 -22.60
CA TYR A 168 -0.14 19.14 -22.10
C TYR A 168 0.39 19.62 -20.72
N GLU A 169 0.19 20.90 -20.38
CA GLU A 169 0.54 21.44 -19.05
C GLU A 169 -0.52 21.13 -17.97
N ARG A 170 -1.63 20.48 -18.32
CA ARG A 170 -2.79 20.25 -17.46
C ARG A 170 -3.22 18.79 -17.49
N LEU A 171 -4.34 18.48 -18.15
CA LEU A 171 -4.97 17.14 -18.16
C LEU A 171 -4.38 16.19 -19.20
N GLU A 172 -3.91 16.73 -20.36
CA GLU A 172 -3.52 15.91 -21.48
C GLU A 172 -2.19 15.19 -21.23
N CYS A 173 -2.14 13.90 -21.52
CA CYS A 173 -0.95 13.06 -21.53
C CYS A 173 -1.06 12.04 -22.67
N ASN A 174 -0.19 12.12 -23.67
CA ASN A 174 -0.16 11.21 -24.82
C ASN A 174 -1.50 11.08 -25.56
N GLY A 175 -2.25 12.17 -25.71
CA GLY A 175 -3.55 12.22 -26.37
C GLY A 175 -4.74 11.82 -25.49
N PHE A 176 -4.54 11.59 -24.21
CA PHE A 176 -5.57 11.20 -23.24
C PHE A 176 -5.63 12.14 -22.05
N VAL A 177 -6.76 12.14 -21.34
CA VAL A 177 -6.87 12.74 -20.01
C VAL A 177 -6.19 11.81 -19.01
N ASN A 178 -5.30 12.35 -18.18
CA ASN A 178 -4.60 11.58 -17.15
C ASN A 178 -4.84 12.22 -15.78
N PHE A 179 -5.64 11.55 -14.94
CA PHE A 179 -6.04 12.07 -13.62
C PHE A 179 -4.83 12.18 -12.67
N MET A 180 -3.94 11.19 -12.67
CA MET A 180 -2.73 11.22 -11.83
C MET A 180 -1.85 12.42 -12.18
N LYS A 181 -1.60 12.64 -13.48
CA LYS A 181 -0.84 13.81 -13.96
C LYS A 181 -1.47 15.12 -13.49
N ALA A 182 -2.78 15.26 -13.67
CA ALA A 182 -3.51 16.46 -13.24
C ALA A 182 -3.32 16.73 -11.74
N GLY A 183 -3.44 15.70 -10.91
CA GLY A 183 -3.21 15.79 -9.48
C GLY A 183 -1.78 16.17 -9.12
N ILE A 184 -0.78 15.58 -9.78
CA ILE A 184 0.65 15.90 -9.58
C ILE A 184 0.94 17.37 -9.90
N ILE A 185 0.37 17.89 -10.97
CA ILE A 185 0.59 19.29 -11.39
C ILE A 185 -0.12 20.27 -10.43
N ALA A 186 -1.30 19.90 -9.94
CA ALA A 186 -2.15 20.79 -9.16
C ALA A 186 -1.84 20.80 -7.66
N ALA A 187 -1.41 19.69 -7.08
CA ALA A 187 -1.15 19.58 -5.65
C ALA A 187 -0.06 20.56 -5.18
N ASP A 188 -0.22 21.13 -3.99
CA ASP A 188 0.78 21.99 -3.37
C ASP A 188 2.05 21.16 -3.02
N HIS A 189 1.87 19.90 -2.63
CA HIS A 189 2.98 18.96 -2.40
C HIS A 189 2.61 17.55 -2.86
N VAL A 190 3.60 16.81 -3.37
CA VAL A 190 3.43 15.42 -3.79
C VAL A 190 4.28 14.52 -2.90
N THR A 191 3.70 13.42 -2.44
CA THR A 191 4.44 12.40 -1.71
C THR A 191 4.34 11.06 -2.41
N THR A 192 5.29 10.19 -2.14
CA THR A 192 5.19 8.76 -2.48
C THR A 192 5.65 7.92 -1.29
N VAL A 193 5.53 6.61 -1.40
CA VAL A 193 5.52 5.70 -0.25
C VAL A 193 6.86 5.10 0.12
N SER A 194 7.96 5.60 -0.45
CA SER A 194 9.32 5.32 0.03
C SER A 194 10.35 6.31 -0.55
N PRO A 195 11.47 6.58 0.14
CA PRO A 195 12.56 7.41 -0.39
C PRO A 195 13.19 6.84 -1.66
N THR A 196 13.42 5.53 -1.71
CA THR A 196 13.96 4.87 -2.90
C THR A 196 12.98 4.92 -4.07
N TYR A 197 11.70 4.63 -3.84
CA TYR A 197 10.69 4.73 -4.90
C TYR A 197 10.54 6.15 -5.43
N ARG A 198 10.66 7.17 -4.58
CA ARG A 198 10.71 8.58 -4.99
C ARG A 198 11.80 8.81 -6.04
N ASN A 199 12.97 8.24 -5.87
CA ASN A 199 14.08 8.37 -6.82
C ASN A 199 13.85 7.50 -8.07
N GLU A 200 13.29 6.31 -7.91
CA GLU A 200 12.98 5.40 -9.03
C GLU A 200 11.97 6.03 -9.99
N ILE A 201 10.86 6.62 -9.51
CA ILE A 201 9.82 7.22 -10.38
C ILE A 201 10.27 8.48 -11.15
N LEU A 202 11.42 9.05 -10.81
CA LEU A 202 12.06 10.13 -11.58
C LEU A 202 12.82 9.61 -12.82
N THR A 203 12.91 8.29 -12.98
CA THR A 203 13.63 7.66 -14.10
C THR A 203 12.66 7.09 -15.14
N PRO A 204 13.02 7.02 -16.43
CA PRO A 204 12.15 6.47 -17.47
C PRO A 204 11.71 5.02 -17.22
N TYR A 205 12.52 4.23 -16.51
CA TYR A 205 12.22 2.82 -16.24
C TYR A 205 11.06 2.61 -15.27
N TYR A 206 10.91 3.50 -14.28
CA TYR A 206 9.87 3.40 -13.24
C TYR A 206 8.84 4.53 -13.30
N GLY A 207 9.07 5.56 -14.11
CA GLY A 207 8.25 6.77 -14.17
C GLY A 207 6.94 6.62 -14.92
N GLU A 208 6.71 5.47 -15.60
CA GLU A 208 5.44 5.15 -16.28
C GLU A 208 4.96 6.29 -17.21
N GLN A 209 5.91 6.95 -17.88
CA GLN A 209 5.73 8.11 -18.78
C GLN A 209 5.34 9.43 -18.05
N LEU A 210 5.33 9.44 -16.71
CA LEU A 210 5.13 10.66 -15.92
C LEU A 210 6.45 11.20 -15.31
N GLU A 211 7.59 10.58 -15.58
CA GLU A 211 8.89 11.05 -15.08
C GLU A 211 9.19 12.52 -15.43
N PRO A 212 8.84 13.08 -16.62
CA PRO A 212 9.09 14.50 -16.90
C PRO A 212 8.28 15.43 -15.99
N VAL A 213 7.03 15.05 -15.68
CA VAL A 213 6.16 15.81 -14.77
C VAL A 213 6.67 15.72 -13.34
N LEU A 214 7.11 14.53 -12.92
CA LEU A 214 7.67 14.31 -11.59
C LEU A 214 9.02 15.03 -11.41
N GLN A 215 9.88 15.04 -12.43
CA GLN A 215 11.14 15.80 -12.45
C GLN A 215 10.87 17.31 -12.34
N TYR A 216 9.87 17.83 -13.03
CA TYR A 216 9.45 19.24 -12.90
C TYR A 216 9.01 19.56 -11.46
N ARG A 217 8.34 18.61 -10.78
CA ARG A 217 7.87 18.74 -9.38
C ARG A 217 8.86 18.16 -8.36
N GLU A 218 10.12 17.92 -8.74
CA GLU A 218 11.10 17.24 -7.89
C GLU A 218 11.30 17.90 -6.52
N LYS A 219 11.25 19.23 -6.46
CA LYS A 219 11.41 20.00 -5.20
C LYS A 219 10.25 19.80 -4.22
N ASP A 220 9.06 19.52 -4.74
CA ASP A 220 7.83 19.30 -3.98
C ASP A 220 7.48 17.82 -3.88
N LEU A 221 8.42 16.92 -4.22
CA LEU A 221 8.22 15.48 -4.19
C LEU A 221 9.02 14.84 -3.04
N THR A 222 8.33 14.23 -2.09
CA THR A 222 8.95 13.56 -0.93
C THR A 222 8.56 12.08 -0.85
N GLY A 223 9.53 11.21 -0.59
CA GLY A 223 9.29 9.79 -0.28
C GLY A 223 9.14 9.59 1.22
N ILE A 224 8.01 9.04 1.66
CA ILE A 224 7.73 8.71 3.07
C ILE A 224 7.30 7.25 3.15
N LEU A 225 8.04 6.43 3.89
CA LEU A 225 7.66 5.03 4.11
C LEU A 225 6.29 4.94 4.79
N ASN A 226 5.45 4.03 4.30
CA ASN A 226 4.28 3.61 5.07
C ASN A 226 4.73 2.86 6.33
N GLY A 227 3.94 2.95 7.39
CA GLY A 227 4.10 2.07 8.53
C GLY A 227 3.16 0.87 8.45
N ILE A 228 3.29 -0.04 9.41
CA ILE A 228 2.29 -1.07 9.71
C ILE A 228 1.49 -0.67 10.96
N ASP A 229 0.29 -1.23 11.09
CA ASP A 229 -0.50 -1.07 12.32
C ASP A 229 0.08 -2.00 13.40
N ASP A 230 0.87 -1.41 14.30
CA ASP A 230 1.55 -2.13 15.39
C ASP A 230 0.58 -2.79 16.38
N SER A 231 -0.63 -2.27 16.52
CA SER A 231 -1.67 -2.89 17.34
C SER A 231 -2.29 -4.14 16.70
N PHE A 232 -2.28 -4.22 15.38
CA PHE A 232 -2.85 -5.33 14.62
C PHE A 232 -1.83 -6.44 14.31
N TYR A 233 -0.56 -6.06 14.09
CA TYR A 233 0.53 -6.98 13.73
C TYR A 233 1.48 -7.30 14.89
N GLN A 234 1.11 -7.07 16.13
CA GLN A 234 1.92 -7.45 17.30
C GLN A 234 1.87 -8.95 17.55
N THR A 235 2.99 -9.54 18.00
CA THR A 235 3.08 -10.99 18.28
C THR A 235 2.68 -11.37 19.70
N GLU A 236 2.65 -10.40 20.62
CA GLU A 236 2.42 -10.61 22.05
C GLU A 236 0.93 -10.83 22.41
N SER A 237 0.01 -10.36 21.56
CA SER A 237 -1.44 -10.45 21.82
C SER A 237 -2.29 -10.61 20.56
N ASN A 238 -1.72 -11.07 19.48
CA ASN A 238 -2.43 -11.26 18.21
C ASN A 238 -3.46 -12.39 18.30
N PRO A 239 -4.74 -12.13 18.01
CA PRO A 239 -5.79 -13.16 18.16
C PRO A 239 -5.72 -14.28 17.11
N TYR A 240 -4.95 -14.13 16.05
CA TYR A 240 -4.85 -15.08 14.95
C TYR A 240 -3.69 -16.07 15.08
N ILE A 241 -2.75 -15.84 16.02
CA ILE A 241 -1.64 -16.77 16.30
C ILE A 241 -1.90 -17.54 17.57
N GLU A 242 -1.54 -18.82 17.60
CA GLU A 242 -1.85 -19.69 18.72
C GLU A 242 -0.89 -19.52 19.90
N VAL A 243 0.37 -19.21 19.61
CA VAL A 243 1.43 -19.02 20.61
C VAL A 243 1.98 -17.61 20.50
N HIS A 244 1.76 -16.83 21.54
CA HIS A 244 2.29 -15.47 21.62
C HIS A 244 3.77 -15.48 21.97
N TYR A 245 4.56 -14.58 21.39
CA TYR A 245 6.00 -14.49 21.63
C TYR A 245 6.49 -13.05 21.44
N ASP A 246 7.70 -12.81 21.88
CA ASP A 246 8.43 -11.55 21.77
C ASP A 246 9.89 -11.79 21.36
N PRO A 247 10.72 -10.74 21.14
CA PRO A 247 12.13 -10.90 20.76
C PRO A 247 13.00 -11.67 21.78
N GLU A 248 12.58 -11.77 23.05
CA GLU A 248 13.33 -12.49 24.08
C GLU A 248 12.93 -13.98 24.17
N HIS A 249 11.72 -14.33 23.65
CA HIS A 249 11.15 -15.67 23.70
C HIS A 249 10.93 -16.25 22.29
N LEU A 250 11.98 -16.24 21.44
CA LEU A 250 11.92 -16.70 20.04
C LEU A 250 11.75 -18.21 19.89
N ASP A 251 12.01 -18.98 20.92
CA ASP A 251 11.72 -20.42 20.98
C ASP A 251 10.22 -20.71 20.86
N LEU A 252 9.37 -19.84 21.37
CA LEU A 252 7.91 -19.93 21.22
C LEU A 252 7.44 -19.77 19.75
N LYS A 253 8.21 -19.06 18.91
CA LYS A 253 7.94 -18.99 17.47
C LYS A 253 8.04 -20.36 16.79
N GLU A 254 8.90 -21.26 17.25
CA GLU A 254 9.00 -22.61 16.71
C GLU A 254 7.72 -23.44 16.94
N GLU A 255 6.93 -23.12 17.97
CA GLU A 255 5.64 -23.75 18.19
C GLU A 255 4.62 -23.31 17.14
N ASN A 256 4.61 -22.02 16.76
CA ASN A 256 3.77 -21.52 15.66
C ASN A 256 4.14 -22.19 14.33
N LYS A 257 5.43 -22.45 14.06
CA LYS A 257 5.86 -23.22 12.89
C LYS A 257 5.26 -24.63 12.88
N THR A 258 5.32 -25.34 14.02
CA THR A 258 4.72 -26.67 14.18
C THR A 258 3.22 -26.64 13.89
N LYS A 259 2.50 -25.65 14.45
CA LYS A 259 1.06 -25.48 14.25
C LYS A 259 0.71 -25.16 12.80
N LEU A 260 1.49 -24.29 12.16
CA LEU A 260 1.32 -23.96 10.74
C LEU A 260 1.52 -25.19 9.85
N GLN A 261 2.58 -25.97 10.08
CA GLN A 261 2.83 -27.21 9.33
C GLN A 261 1.67 -28.19 9.46
N GLN A 262 1.14 -28.38 10.69
CA GLN A 262 -0.04 -29.21 10.95
C GLN A 262 -1.29 -28.70 10.23
N ARG A 263 -1.59 -27.39 10.34
CA ARG A 263 -2.73 -26.76 9.67
C ARG A 263 -2.68 -26.93 8.15
N MET A 264 -1.49 -26.78 7.59
CA MET A 264 -1.27 -26.88 6.13
C MET A 264 -1.11 -28.32 5.66
N GLY A 265 -1.12 -29.33 6.54
CA GLY A 265 -0.91 -30.73 6.19
C GLY A 265 0.48 -31.03 5.66
N LEU A 266 1.49 -30.29 6.11
CA LEU A 266 2.91 -30.58 5.86
C LEU A 266 3.47 -31.48 6.96
N PRO A 267 4.49 -32.31 6.66
CA PRO A 267 5.24 -33.01 7.69
C PRO A 267 5.84 -32.01 8.70
N VAL A 268 5.66 -32.31 9.99
CA VAL A 268 6.21 -31.46 11.06
C VAL A 268 7.73 -31.67 11.14
N ARG A 269 8.48 -30.67 10.71
CA ARG A 269 9.94 -30.66 10.63
C ARG A 269 10.47 -29.32 11.17
N LYS A 270 10.89 -29.31 12.44
CA LYS A 270 11.45 -28.11 13.08
C LYS A 270 12.85 -27.74 12.55
N ASP A 271 13.58 -28.73 12.09
CA ASP A 271 14.97 -28.64 11.64
C ASP A 271 15.15 -28.03 10.25
N ILE A 272 14.12 -28.08 9.39
CA ILE A 272 14.20 -27.55 8.04
C ILE A 272 13.60 -26.13 7.91
N PRO A 273 14.14 -25.28 7.04
CA PRO A 273 13.59 -23.95 6.82
C PRO A 273 12.19 -24.00 6.17
N LEU A 274 11.29 -23.17 6.68
CA LEU A 274 9.98 -22.92 6.10
C LEU A 274 9.98 -21.54 5.42
N ILE A 275 9.91 -21.55 4.09
CA ILE A 275 9.81 -20.35 3.26
C ILE A 275 8.35 -20.03 3.00
N SER A 276 7.96 -18.77 3.03
CA SER A 276 6.60 -18.37 2.72
C SER A 276 6.50 -17.19 1.76
N MET A 277 5.35 -17.12 1.11
CA MET A 277 4.90 -15.97 0.30
C MET A 277 3.45 -15.67 0.64
N VAL A 278 3.15 -14.42 0.98
CA VAL A 278 1.79 -13.89 1.17
C VAL A 278 1.66 -12.69 0.26
N THR A 279 1.04 -12.84 -0.92
CA THR A 279 1.06 -11.79 -1.92
C THR A 279 0.01 -12.00 -3.02
N ARG A 280 -0.29 -10.94 -3.78
CA ARG A 280 -1.00 -11.10 -5.05
C ARG A 280 -0.12 -11.88 -6.02
N LEU A 281 -0.70 -12.87 -6.69
CA LEU A 281 0.03 -13.72 -7.63
C LEU A 281 0.13 -13.05 -9.02
N THR A 282 1.03 -12.07 -9.14
CA THR A 282 1.21 -11.26 -10.35
C THR A 282 2.68 -11.18 -10.77
N LYS A 283 2.94 -10.84 -12.04
CA LYS A 283 4.30 -10.60 -12.57
C LYS A 283 5.06 -9.52 -11.80
N GLN A 284 4.35 -8.49 -11.33
CA GLN A 284 4.95 -7.44 -10.49
C GLN A 284 5.68 -8.01 -9.27
N LYS A 285 5.16 -9.09 -8.68
CA LYS A 285 5.71 -9.72 -7.49
C LYS A 285 6.91 -10.65 -7.77
N GLY A 286 7.42 -10.65 -9.00
CA GLY A 286 8.61 -11.42 -9.38
C GLY A 286 8.39 -12.92 -9.44
N LEU A 287 7.15 -13.35 -9.66
CA LEU A 287 6.79 -14.77 -9.71
C LEU A 287 7.39 -15.50 -10.92
N ASP A 288 7.78 -14.77 -11.97
CA ASP A 288 8.56 -15.33 -13.08
C ASP A 288 9.90 -15.89 -12.60
N LEU A 289 10.58 -15.19 -11.65
CA LEU A 289 11.83 -15.67 -11.06
C LEU A 289 11.59 -16.91 -10.21
N VAL A 290 10.53 -16.88 -9.38
CA VAL A 290 10.14 -18.03 -8.55
C VAL A 290 9.82 -19.25 -9.41
N LYS A 291 9.01 -19.05 -10.45
CA LYS A 291 8.64 -20.10 -11.40
C LYS A 291 9.88 -20.75 -12.06
N ARG A 292 10.90 -19.95 -12.36
CA ARG A 292 12.12 -20.42 -13.02
C ARG A 292 12.99 -21.33 -12.14
N MET A 293 13.01 -21.12 -10.80
CA MET A 293 14.01 -21.75 -9.94
C MET A 293 13.42 -22.62 -8.80
N MET A 294 12.14 -22.47 -8.46
CA MET A 294 11.58 -23.10 -7.25
C MET A 294 11.51 -24.63 -7.35
N HIS A 295 11.20 -25.17 -8.53
CA HIS A 295 11.19 -26.62 -8.74
C HIS A 295 12.56 -27.24 -8.40
N GLU A 296 13.62 -26.70 -9.01
CA GLU A 296 15.01 -27.13 -8.75
C GLU A 296 15.38 -26.98 -7.27
N LEU A 297 15.01 -25.86 -6.64
CA LEU A 297 15.29 -25.60 -5.23
C LEU A 297 14.62 -26.64 -4.31
N LEU A 298 13.37 -27.01 -4.58
CA LEU A 298 12.64 -28.02 -3.81
C LEU A 298 13.20 -29.44 -4.02
N GLU A 299 13.73 -29.74 -5.21
CA GLU A 299 14.43 -31.01 -5.46
C GLU A 299 15.77 -31.09 -4.69
N GLU A 300 16.57 -30.01 -4.76
CA GLU A 300 17.94 -30.01 -4.26
C GLU A 300 18.05 -29.74 -2.76
N ARG A 301 17.08 -29.10 -2.14
CA ARG A 301 17.16 -28.65 -0.74
C ARG A 301 16.04 -29.23 0.12
N ASP A 302 16.38 -29.50 1.36
CA ASP A 302 15.41 -29.90 2.38
C ASP A 302 14.79 -28.64 3.00
N ILE A 303 13.73 -28.17 2.38
CA ILE A 303 12.96 -26.96 2.73
C ILE A 303 11.47 -27.22 2.56
N GLN A 304 10.66 -26.39 3.19
CA GLN A 304 9.22 -26.30 2.92
C GLN A 304 8.84 -24.92 2.38
N LEU A 305 7.79 -24.87 1.56
CA LEU A 305 7.23 -23.67 0.95
C LEU A 305 5.73 -23.57 1.24
N ILE A 306 5.28 -22.43 1.73
CA ILE A 306 3.85 -22.08 1.84
C ILE A 306 3.58 -20.83 1.03
N VAL A 307 2.55 -20.87 0.17
CA VAL A 307 2.11 -19.74 -0.63
C VAL A 307 0.65 -19.43 -0.31
N LEU A 308 0.35 -18.18 0.01
CA LEU A 308 -1.00 -17.65 0.18
C LEU A 308 -1.21 -16.48 -0.77
N GLY A 309 -2.19 -16.56 -1.65
CA GLY A 309 -2.54 -15.46 -2.53
C GLY A 309 -3.41 -15.87 -3.70
N THR A 310 -3.83 -14.88 -4.48
CA THR A 310 -4.60 -15.04 -5.72
C THR A 310 -4.17 -13.98 -6.72
N GLY A 311 -4.40 -14.23 -8.02
CA GLY A 311 -4.04 -13.27 -9.06
C GLY A 311 -4.10 -13.82 -10.47
N GLU A 312 -3.00 -13.78 -11.20
CA GLU A 312 -2.92 -14.27 -12.57
C GLU A 312 -2.97 -15.80 -12.61
N ARG A 313 -3.85 -16.33 -13.44
CA ARG A 313 -4.10 -17.78 -13.57
C ARG A 313 -2.82 -18.60 -13.80
N GLU A 314 -1.88 -18.05 -14.57
CA GLU A 314 -0.59 -18.69 -14.83
C GLU A 314 0.16 -19.05 -13.54
N PHE A 315 0.17 -18.15 -12.56
CA PHE A 315 0.87 -18.38 -11.30
C PHE A 315 0.05 -19.22 -10.32
N GLU A 316 -1.26 -19.08 -10.31
CA GLU A 316 -2.11 -19.96 -9.52
C GLU A 316 -1.97 -21.42 -9.96
N ASP A 317 -2.02 -21.69 -11.27
CA ASP A 317 -1.85 -23.02 -11.84
C ASP A 317 -0.44 -23.56 -11.61
N TYR A 318 0.59 -22.68 -11.66
CA TYR A 318 1.96 -23.08 -11.34
C TYR A 318 2.10 -23.55 -9.87
N PHE A 319 1.54 -22.84 -8.91
CA PHE A 319 1.66 -23.26 -7.51
C PHE A 319 0.85 -24.52 -7.20
N ARG A 320 -0.31 -24.72 -7.84
CA ARG A 320 -1.04 -26.00 -7.77
C ARG A 320 -0.20 -27.17 -8.34
N TYR A 321 0.51 -26.94 -9.45
CA TYR A 321 1.41 -27.93 -10.04
C TYR A 321 2.58 -28.26 -9.12
N ILE A 322 3.24 -27.26 -8.52
CA ILE A 322 4.34 -27.47 -7.57
C ILE A 322 3.85 -28.21 -6.32
N GLU A 323 2.71 -27.84 -5.77
CA GLU A 323 2.12 -28.58 -4.64
C GLU A 323 1.85 -30.04 -4.97
N PHE A 324 1.31 -30.33 -6.16
CA PHE A 324 1.07 -31.70 -6.59
C PHE A 324 2.37 -32.53 -6.70
N GLY A 325 3.43 -31.93 -7.25
CA GLY A 325 4.73 -32.59 -7.40
C GLY A 325 5.52 -32.76 -6.09
N PHE A 326 5.33 -31.84 -5.13
CA PHE A 326 6.09 -31.77 -3.88
C PHE A 326 5.16 -31.69 -2.66
N HIS A 327 4.18 -32.58 -2.58
CA HIS A 327 3.11 -32.52 -1.56
C HIS A 327 3.63 -32.58 -0.10
N ASP A 328 4.83 -33.12 0.17
CA ASP A 328 5.44 -33.10 1.50
C ASP A 328 6.29 -31.85 1.77
N LYS A 329 6.53 -31.01 0.74
CA LYS A 329 7.36 -29.82 0.83
C LYS A 329 6.62 -28.51 0.50
N CYS A 330 5.51 -28.55 -0.25
CA CYS A 330 4.83 -27.34 -0.71
C CYS A 330 3.33 -27.37 -0.41
N ARG A 331 2.78 -26.23 0.00
CA ARG A 331 1.34 -25.97 0.08
C ARG A 331 1.02 -24.60 -0.51
N ALA A 332 -0.05 -24.55 -1.30
CA ALA A 332 -0.56 -23.32 -1.90
C ALA A 332 -2.04 -23.12 -1.53
N TYR A 333 -2.32 -22.06 -0.80
CA TYR A 333 -3.69 -21.61 -0.58
C TYR A 333 -4.01 -20.49 -1.58
N ILE A 334 -4.79 -20.85 -2.61
CA ILE A 334 -5.21 -19.88 -3.65
C ILE A 334 -6.46 -19.17 -3.16
N GLY A 335 -6.29 -17.95 -2.69
CA GLY A 335 -7.36 -17.15 -2.11
C GLY A 335 -6.85 -16.07 -1.17
N PHE A 336 -7.77 -15.48 -0.41
CA PHE A 336 -7.48 -14.53 0.66
C PHE A 336 -7.96 -15.11 2.00
N ASP A 337 -7.05 -15.18 2.97
CA ASP A 337 -7.36 -15.65 4.34
C ASP A 337 -6.45 -14.87 5.31
N GLU A 338 -7.02 -13.86 5.98
CA GLU A 338 -6.27 -12.99 6.89
C GLU A 338 -5.76 -13.73 8.13
N PRO A 339 -6.56 -14.55 8.85
CA PRO A 339 -6.06 -15.37 9.93
C PRO A 339 -4.90 -16.29 9.51
N LEU A 340 -4.99 -16.92 8.34
CA LEU A 340 -3.91 -17.76 7.82
C LEU A 340 -2.65 -16.93 7.50
N ALA A 341 -2.80 -15.72 6.96
CA ALA A 341 -1.67 -14.83 6.69
C ALA A 341 -0.87 -14.55 7.97
N HIS A 342 -1.54 -14.22 9.09
CA HIS A 342 -0.87 -14.02 10.39
C HIS A 342 -0.14 -15.27 10.87
N GLN A 343 -0.74 -16.44 10.72
CA GLN A 343 -0.10 -17.71 11.10
C GLN A 343 1.10 -18.04 10.20
N ILE A 344 1.03 -17.70 8.90
CA ILE A 344 2.16 -17.85 7.99
C ILE A 344 3.31 -16.94 8.41
N TYR A 345 3.06 -15.67 8.72
CA TYR A 345 4.09 -14.78 9.25
C TYR A 345 4.68 -15.29 10.57
N ALA A 346 3.85 -15.79 11.48
CA ALA A 346 4.31 -16.30 12.77
C ALA A 346 5.08 -17.62 12.66
N GLY A 347 4.68 -18.51 11.75
CA GLY A 347 5.23 -19.86 11.65
C GLY A 347 6.35 -20.05 10.63
N SER A 348 6.61 -19.05 9.76
CA SER A 348 7.68 -19.16 8.76
C SER A 348 9.04 -18.72 9.29
N ASP A 349 10.10 -19.24 8.71
CA ASP A 349 11.48 -18.79 8.97
C ASP A 349 11.89 -17.69 7.99
N LEU A 350 11.49 -17.83 6.74
CA LEU A 350 11.85 -16.95 5.63
C LEU A 350 10.60 -16.44 4.90
N PHE A 351 10.65 -15.20 4.47
CA PHE A 351 9.59 -14.56 3.69
C PHE A 351 10.13 -14.08 2.35
N LEU A 352 9.59 -14.58 1.24
CA LEU A 352 10.11 -14.32 -0.09
C LEU A 352 9.33 -13.22 -0.81
N MET A 353 10.03 -12.17 -1.24
CA MET A 353 9.45 -11.00 -1.90
C MET A 353 10.34 -10.46 -3.03
N PRO A 354 10.48 -11.21 -4.16
CA PRO A 354 11.42 -10.89 -5.25
C PRO A 354 10.82 -9.90 -6.26
N SER A 355 10.09 -8.90 -5.80
CA SER A 355 9.30 -8.00 -6.64
C SER A 355 10.13 -7.30 -7.73
N LYS A 356 9.56 -7.19 -8.94
CA LYS A 356 10.14 -6.43 -10.04
C LYS A 356 10.20 -4.94 -9.70
N PHE A 357 9.17 -4.42 -9.07
CA PHE A 357 9.13 -3.13 -8.40
C PHE A 357 8.16 -3.21 -7.22
N GLU A 358 8.46 -2.46 -6.16
CA GLU A 358 7.65 -2.44 -4.94
C GLU A 358 7.68 -1.05 -4.34
N PRO A 359 6.66 -0.21 -4.57
CA PRO A 359 6.67 1.18 -4.09
C PRO A 359 6.97 1.30 -2.60
N CYS A 360 6.33 0.53 -1.77
CA CYS A 360 6.60 0.44 -0.34
C CYS A 360 6.79 -1.02 0.10
N GLY A 361 5.79 -1.86 -0.16
CA GLY A 361 5.68 -3.19 0.45
C GLY A 361 5.29 -3.10 1.93
N LEU A 362 4.35 -3.92 2.33
CA LEU A 362 3.98 -4.10 3.73
C LEU A 362 4.40 -5.48 4.23
N GLY A 363 4.36 -6.49 3.35
CA GLY A 363 4.64 -7.87 3.70
C GLY A 363 6.00 -8.09 4.36
N GLN A 364 7.06 -7.42 3.86
CA GLN A 364 8.39 -7.51 4.47
C GLN A 364 8.44 -6.86 5.86
N MET A 365 7.76 -5.75 6.07
CA MET A 365 7.72 -5.10 7.40
C MET A 365 6.93 -5.95 8.40
N ILE A 366 5.82 -6.54 7.96
CA ILE A 366 5.05 -7.50 8.77
C ILE A 366 5.92 -8.72 9.09
N ALA A 367 6.59 -9.30 8.10
CA ALA A 367 7.49 -10.44 8.30
C ALA A 367 8.58 -10.11 9.33
N LEU A 368 9.24 -8.95 9.20
CA LEU A 368 10.24 -8.47 10.15
C LEU A 368 9.68 -8.33 11.57
N GLN A 369 8.47 -7.75 11.71
CA GLN A 369 7.79 -7.64 13.00
C GLN A 369 7.51 -9.00 13.65
N TYR A 370 7.29 -10.03 12.83
CA TYR A 370 7.07 -11.41 13.29
C TYR A 370 8.38 -12.22 13.43
N GLY A 371 9.54 -11.61 13.22
CA GLY A 371 10.84 -12.32 13.25
C GLY A 371 10.99 -13.33 12.10
N THR A 372 10.20 -13.19 11.05
CA THR A 372 10.32 -13.97 9.82
C THR A 372 11.19 -13.19 8.85
N ILE A 373 12.32 -13.77 8.46
CA ILE A 373 13.40 -13.04 7.80
C ILE A 373 13.13 -12.88 6.30
N PRO A 374 13.02 -11.65 5.78
CA PRO A 374 12.70 -11.43 4.38
C PRO A 374 13.91 -11.64 3.47
N ILE A 375 13.61 -12.22 2.29
CA ILE A 375 14.50 -12.27 1.13
C ILE A 375 13.84 -11.40 0.06
N VAL A 376 14.46 -10.29 -0.31
CA VAL A 376 13.84 -9.29 -1.17
C VAL A 376 14.76 -8.83 -2.29
N ARG A 377 14.18 -8.33 -3.38
CA ARG A 377 14.93 -7.56 -4.35
C ARG A 377 15.09 -6.10 -3.87
N GLU A 378 16.24 -5.52 -4.16
CA GLU A 378 16.56 -4.12 -3.83
C GLU A 378 15.83 -3.15 -4.76
N THR A 379 14.59 -2.78 -4.41
CA THR A 379 13.75 -1.82 -5.13
C THR A 379 12.76 -1.15 -4.17
N GLY A 380 12.48 0.13 -4.37
CA GLY A 380 11.51 0.90 -3.61
C GLY A 380 11.61 0.71 -2.10
N GLY A 381 10.47 0.50 -1.44
CA GLY A 381 10.42 0.31 0.00
C GLY A 381 11.08 -0.98 0.51
N LEU A 382 11.32 -1.96 -0.34
CA LEU A 382 12.10 -3.16 0.03
C LEU A 382 13.55 -2.78 0.34
N TYR A 383 14.16 -1.93 -0.50
CA TYR A 383 15.50 -1.40 -0.27
C TYR A 383 15.58 -0.55 1.01
N ASP A 384 14.55 0.22 1.30
CA ASP A 384 14.52 1.13 2.45
C ASP A 384 14.32 0.39 3.78
N THR A 385 13.70 -0.81 3.78
CA THR A 385 13.30 -1.53 5.00
C THR A 385 14.11 -2.78 5.28
N VAL A 386 14.68 -3.41 4.26
CA VAL A 386 15.45 -4.67 4.41
C VAL A 386 16.91 -4.42 4.10
N ARG A 387 17.75 -4.67 5.11
CA ARG A 387 19.21 -4.59 4.99
C ARG A 387 19.79 -5.99 4.98
N SER A 388 20.58 -6.29 3.92
CA SER A 388 21.24 -7.59 3.82
C SER A 388 22.16 -7.83 5.00
N TYR A 389 22.08 -9.02 5.58
CA TYR A 389 22.95 -9.40 6.69
C TYR A 389 24.42 -9.36 6.27
N ARG A 390 25.26 -8.71 7.06
CA ARG A 390 26.70 -8.56 6.88
C ARG A 390 27.43 -9.33 7.99
N GLU A 391 28.13 -10.38 7.61
CA GLU A 391 28.81 -11.31 8.53
C GLU A 391 29.88 -10.61 9.38
N GLU A 392 30.69 -9.76 8.74
CA GLU A 392 31.81 -9.06 9.39
C GLU A 392 31.34 -8.08 10.46
N GLU A 393 30.16 -7.49 10.28
CA GLU A 393 29.60 -6.48 11.17
C GLU A 393 28.59 -7.08 12.16
N GLY A 394 28.06 -8.28 11.87
CA GLY A 394 26.95 -8.89 12.60
C GLY A 394 25.65 -8.07 12.50
N THR A 395 25.46 -7.29 11.42
CA THR A 395 24.34 -6.39 11.23
C THR A 395 23.46 -6.77 10.04
N GLY A 396 22.19 -6.41 10.08
CA GLY A 396 21.20 -6.68 9.03
C GLY A 396 19.95 -7.35 9.59
N ASN A 397 18.86 -7.30 8.82
CA ASN A 397 17.55 -7.82 9.21
C ASN A 397 16.94 -8.73 8.13
N GLY A 398 17.68 -9.04 7.06
CA GLY A 398 17.20 -9.85 5.94
C GLY A 398 18.29 -10.19 4.95
N PHE A 399 17.89 -10.61 3.76
CA PHE A 399 18.79 -10.91 2.66
C PHE A 399 18.29 -10.23 1.39
N THR A 400 19.20 -9.65 0.60
CA THR A 400 18.82 -8.86 -0.58
C THR A 400 19.60 -9.26 -1.82
N PHE A 401 19.00 -9.05 -2.99
CA PHE A 401 19.65 -9.14 -4.29
C PHE A 401 19.22 -7.97 -5.18
N SER A 402 20.08 -7.52 -6.07
CA SER A 402 19.83 -6.32 -6.90
C SER A 402 19.31 -6.67 -8.30
N ALA A 403 19.96 -7.59 -9.01
CA ALA A 403 19.59 -7.94 -10.37
C ALA A 403 18.28 -8.74 -10.43
N PHE A 404 17.35 -8.36 -11.30
CA PHE A 404 16.09 -9.07 -11.48
C PHE A 404 16.32 -10.35 -12.30
N ASN A 405 16.90 -11.37 -11.69
CA ASN A 405 17.09 -12.69 -12.30
C ASN A 405 16.98 -13.83 -11.29
N ALA A 406 16.68 -15.04 -11.79
CA ALA A 406 16.41 -16.21 -10.96
C ALA A 406 17.66 -16.77 -10.29
N HIS A 407 18.86 -16.60 -10.84
CA HIS A 407 20.11 -17.11 -10.26
C HIS A 407 20.50 -16.30 -9.03
N ASP A 408 20.40 -14.96 -9.09
CA ASP A 408 20.66 -14.09 -7.95
C ASP A 408 19.67 -14.38 -6.81
N LEU A 409 18.39 -14.58 -7.15
CA LEU A 409 17.39 -14.99 -6.19
C LEU A 409 17.72 -16.34 -5.53
N LYS A 410 18.04 -17.37 -6.34
CA LYS A 410 18.43 -18.72 -5.83
C LYS A 410 19.65 -18.61 -4.92
N PHE A 411 20.69 -17.91 -5.37
CA PHE A 411 21.91 -17.69 -4.58
C PHE A 411 21.60 -17.02 -3.23
N THR A 412 20.74 -16.01 -3.23
CA THR A 412 20.36 -15.28 -2.00
C THR A 412 19.57 -16.16 -1.05
N ILE A 413 18.68 -17.02 -1.56
CA ILE A 413 17.99 -18.03 -0.75
C ILE A 413 19.01 -19.00 -0.15
N GLU A 414 19.92 -19.56 -0.94
CA GLU A 414 20.93 -20.49 -0.47
C GLU A 414 21.85 -19.88 0.60
N ARG A 415 22.19 -18.60 0.42
CA ARG A 415 22.93 -17.83 1.44
C ARG A 415 22.12 -17.73 2.74
N ALA A 416 20.83 -17.38 2.67
CA ALA A 416 19.97 -17.32 3.85
C ALA A 416 19.85 -18.68 4.56
N LEU A 417 19.73 -19.78 3.79
CA LEU A 417 19.71 -21.14 4.31
C LEU A 417 21.01 -21.53 5.05
N SER A 418 22.16 -20.99 4.62
CA SER A 418 23.44 -21.23 5.30
C SER A 418 23.47 -20.58 6.69
N PHE A 419 22.88 -19.39 6.85
CA PHE A 419 22.76 -18.71 8.14
C PHE A 419 21.67 -19.28 9.05
N TYR A 420 20.58 -19.80 8.48
CA TYR A 420 19.53 -20.48 9.25
C TYR A 420 20.09 -21.63 10.10
N ARG A 421 21.13 -22.32 9.61
CA ARG A 421 21.82 -23.41 10.32
C ARG A 421 22.65 -22.90 11.49
N GLN A 422 23.04 -21.64 11.51
CA GLN A 422 23.82 -20.99 12.57
C GLN A 422 22.85 -20.35 13.58
N LYS A 423 22.35 -21.13 14.52
CA LYS A 423 21.21 -20.77 15.38
C LYS A 423 21.38 -19.45 16.15
N ASP A 424 22.58 -19.16 16.66
CA ASP A 424 22.83 -17.92 17.42
C ASP A 424 22.80 -16.69 16.48
N VAL A 425 23.42 -16.81 15.31
CA VAL A 425 23.38 -15.77 14.27
C VAL A 425 21.94 -15.54 13.81
N TRP A 426 21.18 -16.61 13.55
CA TRP A 426 19.79 -16.52 13.11
C TRP A 426 18.92 -15.81 14.14
N LYS A 427 19.04 -16.18 15.43
CA LYS A 427 18.34 -15.48 16.53
C LYS A 427 18.72 -13.99 16.63
N SER A 428 19.98 -13.63 16.39
CA SER A 428 20.42 -12.25 16.37
C SER A 428 19.75 -11.44 15.25
N ILE A 429 19.66 -12.04 14.04
CA ILE A 429 18.96 -11.42 12.89
C ILE A 429 17.48 -11.20 13.23
N MET A 430 16.81 -12.21 13.79
CA MET A 430 15.41 -12.15 14.20
C MET A 430 15.17 -11.05 15.25
N LYS A 431 16.02 -10.94 16.27
CA LYS A 431 15.94 -9.88 17.28
C LYS A 431 16.11 -8.49 16.66
N THR A 432 17.05 -8.33 15.75
CA THR A 432 17.27 -7.08 15.03
C THR A 432 16.02 -6.69 14.21
N ALA A 433 15.41 -7.66 13.53
CA ALA A 433 14.19 -7.46 12.76
C ALA A 433 13.02 -7.00 13.65
N MET A 434 12.74 -7.72 14.74
CA MET A 434 11.60 -7.46 15.61
C MET A 434 11.75 -6.17 16.45
N ASN A 435 12.97 -5.77 16.79
CA ASN A 435 13.22 -4.55 17.56
C ASN A 435 13.23 -3.26 16.72
N THR A 436 13.06 -3.34 15.40
CA THR A 436 12.96 -2.17 14.53
C THR A 436 11.51 -1.65 14.52
N ASP A 437 11.35 -0.34 14.73
CA ASP A 437 10.03 0.32 14.71
C ASP A 437 9.56 0.55 13.27
N TYR A 438 8.59 -0.23 12.83
CA TYR A 438 7.91 -0.10 11.54
C TYR A 438 6.53 0.56 11.66
N SER A 439 6.18 1.16 12.80
CA SER A 439 4.88 1.78 13.03
C SER A 439 4.68 3.07 12.23
N TRP A 440 3.44 3.49 12.13
CA TRP A 440 3.07 4.78 11.51
C TRP A 440 3.59 6.02 12.27
N LYS A 441 4.13 5.90 13.47
CA LYS A 441 4.54 7.05 14.30
C LYS A 441 5.57 7.96 13.62
N GLN A 442 6.59 7.36 13.00
CA GLN A 442 7.64 8.12 12.32
C GLN A 442 7.12 8.75 11.02
N SER A 443 6.36 7.98 10.25
CA SER A 443 5.77 8.45 9.00
C SER A 443 4.78 9.60 9.25
N ALA A 444 3.93 9.50 10.25
CA ALA A 444 2.98 10.55 10.61
C ALA A 444 3.67 11.87 10.98
N LYS A 445 4.79 11.83 11.71
CA LYS A 445 5.60 13.04 12.01
C LYS A 445 6.17 13.67 10.73
N GLN A 446 6.55 12.87 9.73
CA GLN A 446 7.03 13.39 8.44
C GLN A 446 5.88 14.05 7.67
N TYR A 447 4.70 13.42 7.62
CA TYR A 447 3.51 14.05 7.04
C TYR A 447 3.13 15.35 7.75
N GLN A 448 3.16 15.39 9.08
CA GLN A 448 2.87 16.60 9.84
C GLN A 448 3.83 17.76 9.47
N ARG A 449 5.12 17.48 9.31
CA ARG A 449 6.09 18.49 8.86
C ARG A 449 5.79 19.02 7.46
N ILE A 450 5.36 18.15 6.54
CA ILE A 450 4.93 18.57 5.20
C ILE A 450 3.69 19.46 5.30
N PHE A 451 2.68 19.06 6.07
CA PHE A 451 1.46 19.85 6.26
C PHE A 451 1.76 21.25 6.85
N GLU A 452 2.63 21.32 7.86
CA GLU A 452 3.08 22.58 8.43
C GLU A 452 3.84 23.44 7.40
N HIS A 453 4.72 22.85 6.61
CA HIS A 453 5.49 23.55 5.57
C HIS A 453 4.55 24.13 4.51
N VAL A 454 3.64 23.33 3.98
CA VAL A 454 2.71 23.73 2.91
C VAL A 454 1.74 24.84 3.40
N THR A 455 1.30 24.78 4.65
CA THR A 455 0.44 25.81 5.21
C THR A 455 1.16 27.13 5.52
N ARG A 456 2.44 27.11 5.87
CA ARG A 456 3.25 28.32 6.12
C ARG A 456 3.63 29.03 4.82
N SER A 457 4.03 28.30 3.80
CA SER A 457 4.42 28.87 2.50
C SER A 457 3.29 29.69 1.82
N GLY A 458 2.04 29.47 2.22
CA GLY A 458 0.91 30.28 1.79
C GLY A 458 0.73 31.60 2.56
N ARG A 459 1.34 31.74 3.75
CA ARG A 459 1.24 32.98 4.55
C ARG A 459 2.32 34.01 4.20
N ASP A 460 3.51 33.55 3.82
CA ASP A 460 4.63 34.43 3.45
C ASP A 460 4.43 35.17 2.11
N VAL A 461 3.38 34.85 1.35
CA VAL A 461 3.01 35.54 0.10
C VAL A 461 2.01 36.69 0.34
N LEU A 462 1.47 36.80 1.56
CA LEU A 462 0.47 37.79 1.93
C LEU A 462 0.99 38.89 2.90
N GLU A 463 2.25 38.79 3.35
CA GLU A 463 3.00 39.86 4.04
C GLU A 463 4.01 40.52 3.08
#